data_d6237536d64c3492821973e48c7d36f9
#
_entry.id   d6237536d64c3492821973e48c7d36f9
#
_cell.length_a   1.000
_cell.length_b   1.000
_cell.length_c   1.000
_cell.angle_alpha   90.00
_cell.angle_beta   90.00
_cell.angle_gamma   90.00
#
_symmetry.space_group_name_H-M   'P 1'
#
loop_
_entity.id
_entity.type
_entity.pdbx_description
1 polymer ?
#
loop_
_entity_poly.entity_id
_entity_poly.type
_entity_poly.pdbx_seq_one_letter_code
_entity_poly.pdbx_strand_id
1 'polypeptide(L)' 'MPYDRLSELPNNVSQVLPKHAQEIYLSAFNHAWDQYRDPEDRRGDVSRDETARRVAWSAVKEKYVKREGRWRRK' A
#
# COMPACT_ATOMS: atom_id res chain seq x y z
N MET A 1 3.76 -10.60 -1.63
CA MET A 1 4.35 -10.99 -0.35
C MET A 1 4.25 -9.86 0.66
N PRO A 2 3.89 -10.14 1.89
CA PRO A 2 3.92 -9.09 2.90
C PRO A 2 5.35 -8.64 3.16
N TYR A 3 5.48 -7.43 3.68
CA TYR A 3 6.77 -6.81 3.93
C TYR A 3 7.03 -6.74 5.44
N ASP A 4 8.24 -7.06 5.85
CA ASP A 4 8.63 -6.95 7.26
C ASP A 4 9.22 -5.58 7.61
N ARG A 5 9.81 -4.92 6.64
CA ARG A 5 10.52 -3.66 6.84
C ARG A 5 10.21 -2.66 5.73
N LEU A 6 10.35 -1.38 6.06
CA LEU A 6 10.17 -0.32 5.07
C LEU A 6 11.14 -0.43 3.91
N SER A 7 12.37 -0.91 4.20
CA SER A 7 13.38 -1.06 3.15
C SER A 7 13.02 -2.11 2.10
N GLU A 8 12.05 -2.96 2.38
CA GLU A 8 11.60 -3.98 1.45
C GLU A 8 10.54 -3.47 0.48
N LEU A 9 9.99 -2.28 0.73
CA LEU A 9 8.98 -1.71 -0.14
C LEU A 9 9.57 -1.43 -1.52
N PRO A 10 8.75 -1.56 -2.59
CA PRO A 10 9.22 -1.25 -3.94
C PRO A 10 9.71 0.20 -4.04
N ASN A 11 10.64 0.45 -4.95
CA ASN A 11 11.20 1.79 -5.12
C ASN A 11 10.14 2.83 -5.45
N ASN A 12 9.13 2.46 -6.24
CA ASN A 12 8.05 3.39 -6.58
C ASN A 12 7.18 3.77 -5.39
N VAL A 13 7.37 3.11 -4.26
CA VAL A 13 6.71 3.46 -3.00
C VAL A 13 7.69 4.15 -2.08
N SER A 14 8.83 3.50 -1.80
CA SER A 14 9.79 3.99 -0.81
C SER A 14 10.45 5.31 -1.21
N GLN A 15 10.62 5.55 -2.51
CA GLN A 15 11.29 6.78 -2.97
C GLN A 15 10.33 7.96 -3.13
N VAL A 16 9.02 7.72 -3.17
CA VAL A 16 8.06 8.79 -3.39
C VAL A 16 7.28 9.16 -2.13
N LEU A 17 7.21 8.27 -1.14
CA LEU A 17 6.43 8.51 0.07
C LEU A 17 7.33 8.91 1.25
N PRO A 18 6.88 9.89 2.07
CA PRO A 18 7.54 10.16 3.35
C PRO A 18 7.50 8.92 4.23
N LYS A 19 8.37 8.87 5.23
CA LYS A 19 8.50 7.72 6.10
C LYS A 19 7.17 7.29 6.72
N HIS A 20 6.40 8.23 7.26
CA HIS A 20 5.11 7.91 7.89
C HIS A 20 4.12 7.32 6.87
N ALA A 21 4.10 7.85 5.65
CA ALA A 21 3.26 7.31 4.60
C ALA A 21 3.69 5.91 4.20
N GLN A 22 5.01 5.64 4.22
CA GLN A 22 5.52 4.29 3.97
C GLN A 22 5.05 3.32 5.06
N GLU A 23 5.01 3.76 6.30
CA GLU A 23 4.52 2.92 7.40
C GLU A 23 3.04 2.58 7.22
N ILE A 24 2.25 3.56 6.77
CA ILE A 24 0.84 3.33 6.47
C ILE A 24 0.70 2.31 5.34
N TYR A 25 1.49 2.48 4.29
CA TYR A 25 1.47 1.56 3.15
C TYR A 25 1.82 0.14 3.59
N LEU A 26 2.90 -0.02 4.35
CA LEU A 26 3.35 -1.32 4.84
C LEU A 26 2.26 -2.02 5.64
N SER A 27 1.70 -1.32 6.61
CA SER A 27 0.68 -1.88 7.49
C SER A 27 -0.57 -2.27 6.71
N ALA A 28 -1.04 -1.39 5.83
CA ALA A 28 -2.24 -1.65 5.04
C ALA A 28 -2.03 -2.77 4.03
N PHE A 29 -0.85 -2.82 3.42
CA PHE A 29 -0.52 -3.89 2.48
C PHE A 29 -0.54 -5.25 3.17
N ASN A 30 0.14 -5.36 4.31
CA ASN A 30 0.21 -6.61 5.05
C ASN A 30 -1.17 -7.06 5.55
N HIS A 31 -1.96 -6.11 6.02
CA HIS A 31 -3.32 -6.41 6.47
C HIS A 31 -4.17 -6.91 5.31
N ALA A 32 -4.11 -6.25 4.16
CA ALA A 32 -4.87 -6.66 2.99
C ALA A 32 -4.40 -7.99 2.44
N TRP A 33 -3.09 -8.25 2.51
CA TRP A 33 -2.53 -9.51 2.07
C TRP A 33 -3.18 -10.69 2.81
N ASP A 34 -3.37 -10.54 4.13
CA ASP A 34 -4.03 -11.56 4.94
C ASP A 34 -5.53 -11.60 4.68
N GLN A 35 -6.16 -10.44 4.60
CA GLN A 35 -7.61 -10.33 4.46
C GLN A 35 -8.11 -10.92 3.14
N TYR A 36 -7.38 -10.69 2.06
CA TYR A 36 -7.77 -11.10 0.71
C TYR A 36 -6.98 -12.29 0.19
N ARG A 37 -6.57 -13.16 1.08
CA ARG A 37 -5.80 -14.34 0.68
C ARG A 37 -6.62 -15.33 -0.17
N ASP A 38 -7.93 -15.42 0.06
CA ASP A 38 -8.80 -16.30 -0.69
C ASP A 38 -9.28 -15.61 -1.98
N PRO A 39 -9.27 -16.31 -3.12
CA PRO A 39 -9.75 -15.72 -4.37
C PRO A 39 -11.19 -15.22 -4.29
N GLU A 40 -12.01 -15.81 -3.44
CA GLU A 40 -13.41 -15.42 -3.27
C GLU A 40 -13.55 -14.02 -2.69
N ASP A 41 -12.56 -13.56 -1.95
CA ASP A 41 -12.59 -12.24 -1.32
C ASP A 41 -12.07 -11.14 -2.25
N ARG A 42 -11.62 -11.51 -3.44
CA ARG A 42 -11.08 -10.58 -4.43
C ARG A 42 -12.03 -10.47 -5.62
N ARG A 43 -11.97 -9.34 -6.30
CA ARG A 43 -12.79 -9.13 -7.48
C ARG A 43 -12.19 -9.83 -8.69
N GLY A 44 -12.97 -10.72 -9.30
CA GLY A 44 -12.61 -11.35 -10.58
C GLY A 44 -11.20 -11.89 -10.59
N ASP A 45 -10.43 -11.51 -11.60
CA ASP A 45 -9.09 -12.02 -11.82
C ASP A 45 -7.99 -11.23 -11.13
N VAL A 46 -8.35 -10.31 -10.23
CA VAL A 46 -7.35 -9.48 -9.55
C VAL A 46 -6.50 -10.34 -8.63
N SER A 47 -5.18 -10.22 -8.77
CA SER A 47 -4.25 -10.99 -7.95
C SER A 47 -4.26 -10.47 -6.51
N ARG A 48 -3.79 -11.33 -5.60
CA ARG A 48 -3.65 -10.98 -4.21
C ARG A 48 -2.73 -9.77 -4.02
N ASP A 49 -1.65 -9.76 -4.78
CA ASP A 49 -0.66 -8.69 -4.76
C ASP A 49 -1.26 -7.37 -5.21
N GLU A 50 -2.01 -7.37 -6.30
CA GLU A 50 -2.65 -6.17 -6.81
C GLU A 50 -3.71 -5.65 -5.84
N THR A 51 -4.50 -6.54 -5.26
CA THR A 51 -5.50 -6.17 -4.26
C THR A 51 -4.84 -5.49 -3.07
N ALA A 52 -3.76 -6.06 -2.56
CA ALA A 52 -3.04 -5.50 -1.42
C ALA A 52 -2.47 -4.12 -1.74
N ARG A 53 -1.93 -3.94 -2.95
CA ARG A 53 -1.41 -2.64 -3.38
C ARG A 53 -2.51 -1.58 -3.45
N ARG A 54 -3.66 -1.93 -3.97
CA ARG A 54 -4.79 -1.00 -4.04
C ARG A 54 -5.23 -0.54 -2.67
N VAL A 55 -5.35 -1.48 -1.74
CA VAL A 55 -5.74 -1.17 -0.37
C VAL A 55 -4.68 -0.30 0.30
N ALA A 56 -3.40 -0.62 0.09
CA ALA A 56 -2.31 0.14 0.67
C ALA A 56 -2.30 1.59 0.18
N TRP A 57 -2.43 1.81 -1.13
CA TRP A 57 -2.48 3.16 -1.69
C TRP A 57 -3.72 3.92 -1.22
N SER A 58 -4.84 3.24 -1.10
CA SER A 58 -6.07 3.84 -0.58
C SER A 58 -5.86 4.36 0.84
N ALA A 59 -5.21 3.57 1.68
CA ALA A 59 -4.92 3.97 3.05
C ALA A 59 -3.99 5.19 3.10
N VAL A 60 -2.98 5.23 2.24
CA VAL A 60 -2.09 6.38 2.14
C VAL A 60 -2.88 7.63 1.74
N LYS A 61 -3.77 7.50 0.76
CA LYS A 61 -4.54 8.65 0.26
C LYS A 61 -5.53 9.21 1.28
N GLU A 62 -5.88 8.44 2.28
CA GLU A 62 -6.72 8.96 3.36
C GLU A 62 -6.00 9.96 4.24
N LYS A 63 -4.68 9.83 4.37
CA LYS A 63 -3.86 10.67 5.25
C LYS A 63 -2.97 11.63 4.48
N TYR A 64 -2.72 11.36 3.21
CA TYR A 64 -1.79 12.13 2.38
C TYR A 64 -2.44 12.51 1.07
N VAL A 65 -1.94 13.59 0.48
CA VAL A 65 -2.39 14.04 -0.83
C VAL A 65 -1.17 14.33 -1.70
N LYS A 66 -1.26 14.00 -2.97
CA LYS A 66 -0.18 14.28 -3.91
C LYS A 66 -0.39 15.67 -4.51
N ARG A 67 0.59 16.56 -4.27
CA ARG A 67 0.58 17.93 -4.81
C ARG A 67 1.92 18.24 -5.43
N GLU A 68 1.91 18.76 -6.64
CA GLU A 68 3.12 19.13 -7.37
C GLU A 68 4.16 18.00 -7.42
N GLY A 69 3.66 16.77 -7.60
CA GLY A 69 4.53 15.60 -7.69
C GLY A 69 5.03 15.08 -6.35
N ARG A 70 4.57 15.65 -5.24
CA ARG A 70 5.00 15.22 -3.91
C ARG A 70 3.83 14.83 -3.03
N TRP A 71 4.05 13.82 -2.21
CA TRP A 71 3.06 13.40 -1.24
C TRP A 71 3.22 14.21 0.04
N ARG A 72 2.14 14.86 0.45
CA ARG A 72 2.12 15.68 1.65
C ARG A 72 0.98 15.27 2.55
N ARG A 73 1.18 15.41 3.85
CA ARG A 73 0.14 15.13 4.82
C ARG A 73 -1.02 16.11 4.65
N LYS A 74 -2.23 15.56 4.73
CA LYS A 74 -3.43 16.39 4.64
C LYS A 74 -3.59 17.29 5.84
#